data_ab16b3822fe3baff031bee95ecc99a52
#
_entry.id   ab16b3822fe3baff031bee95ecc99a52
#
_cell.length_a   1.000
_cell.length_b   1.000
_cell.length_c   1.000
_cell.angle_alpha   90.00
_cell.angle_beta   90.00
_cell.angle_gamma   90.00
#
_symmetry.space_group_name_H-M   'P 1'
#
loop_
_entity.id
_entity.type
_entity.pdbx_description
1 polymer ?
#
loop_
_entity_poly.entity_id
_entity_poly.type
_entity_poly.pdbx_seq_one_letter_code
_entity_poly.pdbx_strand_id
1 'polypeptide(L)'
;MTKRERVQAAMAHETPDKIPTFFHLAPDGLNKYGEPLFERYGRTDMKRLRDEGKIDYRNALYYSMGNHICFLENFPWWDWKDLPPEYKMEDTPDFIPEIRDFGSLEYFAECVRNLREYTDAYILAEVWTSDFEKAYFSRGLEFFLADMAAEPEFAIELLDFITEKNLSLLKEIVKTPGLDGVLLGNDWGSQRDLLMSPTTWRTMLKPGAKREYDLIHGAGLDVWVHSCGDIRKVLPDLCGMGANVLNPVQPECMDIYELKRDYGDKLTFWGGISTQRTLPYGTTEEVRRETEQVTAAMAENGGYIIAAAQGIQSDVPFENICALVDTANEL
;
A
#
# COMPACT_ATOMS: atom_id res chain seq x y z
N MET A 1 8.55 -13.27 -19.29
CA MET A 1 8.98 -12.60 -18.03
C MET A 1 8.44 -13.35 -16.83
N THR A 2 9.17 -13.38 -15.71
CA THR A 2 8.66 -13.76 -14.38
C THR A 2 7.68 -12.70 -13.85
N LYS A 3 6.91 -13.04 -12.83
CA LYS A 3 6.02 -12.05 -12.18
C LYS A 3 6.79 -10.84 -11.65
N ARG A 4 7.96 -11.08 -11.04
CA ARG A 4 8.87 -10.02 -10.57
C ARG A 4 9.34 -9.11 -11.71
N GLU A 5 9.82 -9.70 -12.80
CA GLU A 5 10.30 -8.93 -13.98
C GLU A 5 9.18 -8.08 -14.60
N ARG A 6 7.93 -8.54 -14.60
CA ARG A 6 6.79 -7.75 -15.08
C ARG A 6 6.53 -6.51 -14.22
N VAL A 7 6.59 -6.66 -12.90
CA VAL A 7 6.47 -5.51 -11.99
C VAL A 7 7.62 -4.53 -12.21
N GLN A 8 8.84 -5.02 -12.34
CA GLN A 8 10.02 -4.20 -12.59
C GLN A 8 9.94 -3.47 -13.95
N ALA A 9 9.49 -4.16 -15.01
CA ALA A 9 9.28 -3.55 -16.33
C ALA A 9 8.19 -2.46 -16.27
N ALA A 10 7.06 -2.73 -15.60
CA ALA A 10 6.02 -1.72 -15.41
C ALA A 10 6.57 -0.49 -14.69
N MET A 11 7.36 -0.67 -13.63
CA MET A 11 7.99 0.42 -12.86
C MET A 11 9.08 1.17 -13.64
N ALA A 12 9.73 0.49 -14.58
CA ALA A 12 10.66 1.11 -15.52
C ALA A 12 9.95 1.83 -16.69
N HIS A 13 8.63 1.92 -16.67
CA HIS A 13 7.79 2.46 -17.76
C HIS A 13 8.02 1.75 -19.10
N GLU A 14 8.29 0.45 -19.02
CA GLU A 14 8.36 -0.45 -20.16
C GLU A 14 7.07 -1.27 -20.23
N THR A 15 6.72 -1.74 -21.42
CA THR A 15 5.54 -2.61 -21.61
C THR A 15 5.94 -4.07 -21.33
N PRO A 16 5.46 -4.68 -20.23
CA PRO A 16 5.71 -6.10 -19.96
C PRO A 16 4.91 -7.00 -20.92
N ASP A 17 5.30 -8.27 -21.01
CA ASP A 17 4.56 -9.28 -21.79
C ASP A 17 3.15 -9.57 -21.26
N LYS A 18 2.87 -9.19 -20.02
CA LYS A 18 1.58 -9.21 -19.35
C LYS A 18 1.55 -8.11 -18.28
N ILE A 19 0.45 -7.37 -18.18
CA ILE A 19 0.29 -6.31 -17.18
C ILE A 19 0.27 -6.93 -15.78
N PRO A 20 1.06 -6.41 -14.82
CA PRO A 20 1.04 -6.92 -13.46
C PRO A 20 -0.31 -6.72 -12.79
N THR A 21 -0.69 -7.70 -11.97
CA THR A 21 -1.95 -7.71 -11.22
C THR A 21 -1.69 -7.81 -9.73
N PHE A 22 -2.57 -7.20 -8.94
CA PHE A 22 -2.61 -7.36 -7.50
C PHE A 22 -4.05 -7.32 -6.98
N PHE A 23 -4.49 -8.40 -6.38
CA PHE A 23 -5.80 -8.52 -5.74
C PHE A 23 -5.60 -8.62 -4.23
N HIS A 24 -6.32 -7.81 -3.48
CA HIS A 24 -6.25 -7.74 -2.05
C HIS A 24 -7.66 -7.63 -1.47
N LEU A 25 -7.98 -8.46 -0.47
CA LEU A 25 -9.24 -8.39 0.25
C LEU A 25 -9.00 -7.68 1.59
N ALA A 26 -9.91 -6.79 1.94
CA ALA A 26 -9.99 -6.26 3.29
C ALA A 26 -10.30 -7.40 4.30
N PRO A 27 -10.05 -7.25 5.60
CA PRO A 27 -10.24 -8.33 6.57
C PRO A 27 -11.62 -8.96 6.55
N ASP A 28 -12.69 -8.17 6.41
CA ASP A 28 -14.07 -8.65 6.30
C ASP A 28 -14.34 -9.38 4.99
N GLY A 29 -13.77 -8.89 3.87
CA GLY A 29 -13.80 -9.55 2.57
C GLY A 29 -13.05 -10.88 2.59
N LEU A 30 -11.87 -10.93 3.20
CA LEU A 30 -11.09 -12.14 3.36
C LEU A 30 -11.83 -13.20 4.21
N ASN A 31 -12.44 -12.77 5.31
CA ASN A 31 -13.24 -13.65 6.16
C ASN A 31 -14.42 -14.28 5.41
N LYS A 32 -15.06 -13.51 4.53
CA LYS A 32 -16.23 -13.96 3.76
C LYS A 32 -15.86 -14.79 2.54
N TYR A 33 -14.85 -14.39 1.80
CA TYR A 33 -14.56 -14.90 0.46
C TYR A 33 -13.26 -15.68 0.35
N GLY A 34 -12.40 -15.65 1.38
CA GLY A 34 -11.07 -16.28 1.31
C GLY A 34 -11.13 -17.73 0.89
N GLU A 35 -11.90 -18.59 1.60
CA GLU A 35 -12.03 -20.00 1.26
C GLU A 35 -12.71 -20.23 -0.09
N PRO A 36 -13.87 -19.62 -0.45
CA PRO A 36 -14.44 -19.74 -1.78
C PRO A 36 -13.49 -19.37 -2.92
N LEU A 37 -12.69 -18.31 -2.75
CA LEU A 37 -11.69 -17.93 -3.74
C LEU A 37 -10.54 -18.93 -3.80
N PHE A 38 -10.11 -19.47 -2.64
CA PHE A 38 -9.05 -20.46 -2.61
C PHE A 38 -9.53 -21.83 -3.14
N GLU A 39 -10.81 -22.16 -3.05
CA GLU A 39 -11.40 -23.31 -3.76
C GLU A 39 -11.36 -23.12 -5.27
N ARG A 40 -11.73 -21.91 -5.75
CA ARG A 40 -11.80 -21.59 -7.19
C ARG A 40 -10.43 -21.45 -7.84
N TYR A 41 -9.52 -20.70 -7.24
CA TYR A 41 -8.23 -20.31 -7.85
C TYR A 41 -7.03 -21.05 -7.26
N GLY A 42 -7.19 -21.69 -6.11
CA GLY A 42 -6.07 -22.22 -5.33
C GLY A 42 -5.30 -23.32 -6.04
N ARG A 43 -4.02 -23.04 -6.31
CA ARG A 43 -3.08 -23.97 -6.91
C ARG A 43 -2.71 -25.07 -5.91
N THR A 44 -2.55 -26.29 -6.39
CA THR A 44 -2.22 -27.45 -5.55
C THR A 44 -0.89 -27.28 -4.81
N ASP A 45 0.12 -26.68 -5.48
CA ASP A 45 1.43 -26.41 -4.89
C ASP A 45 1.32 -25.35 -3.76
N MET A 46 0.54 -24.29 -3.97
CA MET A 46 0.33 -23.24 -2.96
C MET A 46 -0.46 -23.76 -1.75
N LYS A 47 -1.47 -24.61 -1.97
CA LYS A 47 -2.20 -25.28 -0.88
C LYS A 47 -1.25 -26.13 -0.03
N ARG A 48 -0.38 -26.92 -0.66
CA ARG A 48 0.62 -27.72 0.03
C ARG A 48 1.61 -26.84 0.82
N LEU A 49 2.18 -25.79 0.20
CA LEU A 49 3.15 -24.91 0.84
C LEU A 49 2.55 -24.15 2.04
N ARG A 50 1.27 -23.77 1.97
CA ARG A 50 0.53 -23.25 3.11
C ARG A 50 0.44 -24.29 4.24
N ASP A 51 0.04 -25.51 3.92
CA ASP A 51 -0.16 -26.59 4.90
C ASP A 51 1.16 -27.00 5.56
N GLU A 52 2.29 -26.88 4.84
CA GLU A 52 3.64 -27.05 5.34
C GLU A 52 4.19 -25.85 6.14
N GLY A 53 3.43 -24.75 6.23
CA GLY A 53 3.83 -23.51 6.92
C GLY A 53 4.97 -22.76 6.20
N LYS A 54 5.15 -22.99 4.89
CA LYS A 54 6.19 -22.34 4.08
C LYS A 54 5.75 -21.00 3.53
N ILE A 55 4.48 -20.86 3.19
CA ILE A 55 3.85 -19.61 2.73
C ILE A 55 2.58 -19.42 3.56
N ASP A 56 2.34 -18.17 3.98
CA ASP A 56 1.12 -17.83 4.69
C ASP A 56 -0.13 -17.94 3.80
N TYR A 57 -1.29 -17.99 4.45
CA TYR A 57 -2.57 -18.18 3.77
C TYR A 57 -2.85 -17.11 2.70
N ARG A 58 -2.59 -15.84 3.01
CA ARG A 58 -2.90 -14.72 2.10
C ARG A 58 -2.03 -14.78 0.85
N ASN A 59 -0.73 -14.94 1.01
CA ASN A 59 0.18 -15.05 -0.12
C ASN A 59 -0.10 -16.30 -0.96
N ALA A 60 -0.45 -17.44 -0.33
CA ALA A 60 -0.83 -18.65 -1.06
C ALA A 60 -2.10 -18.43 -1.89
N LEU A 61 -3.13 -17.79 -1.33
CA LEU A 61 -4.36 -17.43 -2.01
C LEU A 61 -4.11 -16.44 -3.15
N TYR A 62 -3.52 -15.29 -2.82
CA TYR A 62 -3.37 -14.19 -3.77
C TYR A 62 -2.41 -14.52 -4.92
N TYR A 63 -1.32 -15.25 -4.65
CA TYR A 63 -0.45 -15.75 -5.70
C TYR A 63 -1.18 -16.72 -6.64
N SER A 64 -2.08 -17.56 -6.10
CA SER A 64 -2.94 -18.45 -6.88
C SER A 64 -3.98 -17.69 -7.72
N MET A 65 -4.50 -16.57 -7.23
CA MET A 65 -5.40 -15.70 -7.97
C MET A 65 -4.72 -14.94 -9.12
N GLY A 66 -3.39 -14.96 -9.18
CA GLY A 66 -2.64 -14.31 -10.25
C GLY A 66 -1.73 -13.16 -9.80
N ASN A 67 -1.71 -12.79 -8.53
CA ASN A 67 -0.89 -11.66 -8.05
C ASN A 67 0.57 -11.80 -8.47
N HIS A 68 1.13 -10.68 -8.89
CA HIS A 68 2.54 -10.53 -9.23
C HIS A 68 3.40 -10.08 -8.04
N ILE A 69 2.75 -9.66 -6.96
CA ILE A 69 3.36 -9.13 -5.74
C ILE A 69 2.95 -10.00 -4.57
N CYS A 70 3.89 -10.34 -3.70
CA CYS A 70 3.64 -10.93 -2.39
C CYS A 70 3.92 -9.89 -1.31
N PHE A 71 3.01 -9.75 -0.36
CA PHE A 71 3.18 -8.91 0.80
C PHE A 71 3.75 -9.66 1.98
N LEU A 72 4.56 -8.96 2.75
CA LEU A 72 5.02 -9.42 4.04
C LEU A 72 4.30 -8.63 5.12
N GLU A 73 3.22 -9.20 5.61
CA GLU A 73 2.57 -8.78 6.84
C GLU A 73 3.34 -9.37 8.04
N ASN A 74 3.14 -8.90 9.23
CA ASN A 74 3.78 -9.41 10.46
C ASN A 74 5.31 -9.31 10.48
N PHE A 75 5.87 -8.23 9.95
CA PHE A 75 7.28 -7.95 10.10
C PHE A 75 7.60 -7.13 11.37
N PRO A 76 8.88 -7.00 11.76
CA PRO A 76 9.25 -6.24 12.95
C PRO A 76 8.86 -4.77 12.80
N TRP A 77 7.96 -4.32 13.66
CA TRP A 77 7.51 -2.95 13.69
C TRP A 77 7.21 -2.51 15.11
N TRP A 78 6.58 -1.37 15.28
CA TRP A 78 6.25 -0.79 16.57
C TRP A 78 4.84 -0.20 16.58
N ASP A 79 4.29 -0.03 17.78
CA ASP A 79 3.03 0.64 18.01
C ASP A 79 3.04 1.36 19.36
N TRP A 80 2.07 2.22 19.57
CA TRP A 80 1.83 2.81 20.88
C TRP A 80 1.44 1.74 21.88
N LYS A 81 2.02 1.79 23.08
CA LYS A 81 1.79 0.77 24.11
C LYS A 81 0.44 0.94 24.78
N ASP A 82 0.23 2.14 25.31
CA ASP A 82 -0.99 2.50 26.01
C ASP A 82 -1.42 3.87 25.50
N LEU A 83 -2.43 3.90 24.63
CA LEU A 83 -2.99 5.15 24.16
C LEU A 83 -3.83 5.77 25.28
N PRO A 84 -3.70 7.08 25.55
CA PRO A 84 -4.61 7.77 26.43
C PRO A 84 -6.04 7.57 25.95
N PRO A 85 -7.01 7.35 26.85
CA PRO A 85 -8.39 7.01 26.45
C PRO A 85 -9.02 8.06 25.56
N GLU A 86 -8.77 9.34 25.81
CA GLU A 86 -9.17 10.47 24.96
C GLU A 86 -8.40 11.71 25.35
N TYR A 87 -7.83 12.41 24.34
CA TYR A 87 -7.36 13.78 24.54
C TYR A 87 -8.55 14.74 24.41
N LYS A 88 -8.54 15.80 25.22
CA LYS A 88 -9.47 16.91 25.08
C LYS A 88 -8.79 18.09 24.43
N MET A 89 -9.55 18.96 23.77
CA MET A 89 -8.96 20.13 23.09
C MET A 89 -8.21 21.07 24.04
N GLU A 90 -8.65 21.18 25.28
CA GLU A 90 -7.99 21.95 26.32
C GLU A 90 -6.74 21.26 26.92
N ASP A 91 -6.49 19.99 26.60
CA ASP A 91 -5.30 19.29 27.08
C ASP A 91 -4.08 19.84 26.33
N THR A 92 -3.07 20.24 27.07
CA THR A 92 -1.80 20.65 26.49
C THR A 92 -1.10 19.44 25.85
N PRO A 93 -0.69 19.49 24.58
CA PRO A 93 -0.03 18.38 23.91
C PRO A 93 1.44 18.31 24.28
N ASP A 94 1.74 17.93 25.52
CA ASP A 94 3.10 17.82 26.09
C ASP A 94 3.54 16.37 26.33
N PHE A 95 2.78 15.40 25.82
CA PHE A 95 2.96 13.99 26.11
C PHE A 95 3.12 13.15 24.83
N ILE A 96 4.24 12.43 24.75
CA ILE A 96 4.46 11.39 23.74
C ILE A 96 4.23 10.03 24.41
N PRO A 97 3.27 9.21 23.92
CA PRO A 97 2.97 7.91 24.54
C PRO A 97 4.17 6.94 24.51
N GLU A 98 4.17 5.98 25.43
CA GLU A 98 5.12 4.86 25.37
C GLU A 98 4.90 3.99 24.13
N ILE A 99 5.97 3.40 23.63
CA ILE A 99 5.96 2.51 22.49
C ILE A 99 6.21 1.06 22.89
N ARG A 100 5.76 0.14 22.03
CA ARG A 100 6.11 -1.28 22.08
C ARG A 100 6.59 -1.75 20.71
N ASP A 101 7.63 -2.55 20.71
CA ASP A 101 8.06 -3.26 19.50
C ASP A 101 7.36 -4.61 19.42
N PHE A 102 7.16 -5.11 18.20
CA PHE A 102 6.60 -6.42 17.94
C PHE A 102 7.24 -7.05 16.68
N GLY A 103 6.97 -8.33 16.48
CA GLY A 103 7.51 -9.08 15.35
C GLY A 103 8.95 -9.55 15.56
N SER A 104 9.49 -10.23 14.57
CA SER A 104 10.83 -10.81 14.61
C SER A 104 11.51 -10.64 13.25
N LEU A 105 12.69 -10.03 13.24
CA LEU A 105 13.53 -9.91 12.04
C LEU A 105 13.93 -11.29 11.47
N GLU A 106 14.14 -12.27 12.33
CA GLU A 106 14.50 -13.63 11.90
C GLU A 106 13.33 -14.30 11.18
N TYR A 107 12.12 -14.21 11.72
CA TYR A 107 10.91 -14.73 11.09
C TYR A 107 10.59 -13.98 9.79
N PHE A 108 10.72 -12.66 9.77
CA PHE A 108 10.59 -11.86 8.56
C PHE A 108 11.54 -12.31 7.46
N ALA A 109 12.83 -12.48 7.78
CA ALA A 109 13.84 -12.96 6.83
C ALA A 109 13.56 -14.40 6.36
N GLU A 110 12.97 -15.25 7.20
CA GLU A 110 12.52 -16.59 6.81
C GLU A 110 11.37 -16.51 5.81
N CYS A 111 10.37 -15.67 6.04
CA CYS A 111 9.26 -15.46 5.10
C CYS A 111 9.75 -14.97 3.74
N VAL A 112 10.69 -14.01 3.70
CA VAL A 112 11.30 -13.54 2.44
C VAL A 112 12.01 -14.70 1.71
N ARG A 113 12.82 -15.50 2.42
CA ARG A 113 13.50 -16.66 1.82
C ARG A 113 12.52 -17.65 1.23
N ASN A 114 11.46 -18.00 1.96
CA ASN A 114 10.43 -18.92 1.49
C ASN A 114 9.71 -18.38 0.24
N LEU A 115 9.30 -17.12 0.24
CA LEU A 115 8.68 -16.52 -0.93
C LEU A 115 9.62 -16.52 -2.14
N ARG A 116 10.92 -16.27 -1.96
CA ARG A 116 11.92 -16.34 -3.05
C ARG A 116 12.15 -17.76 -3.55
N GLU A 117 12.09 -18.75 -2.69
CA GLU A 117 12.29 -20.16 -3.06
C GLU A 117 11.09 -20.72 -3.83
N TYR A 118 9.87 -20.35 -3.42
CA TYR A 118 8.65 -20.99 -3.91
C TYR A 118 7.82 -20.14 -4.86
N THR A 119 8.18 -18.86 -5.08
CA THR A 119 7.47 -17.97 -6.00
C THR A 119 8.44 -17.18 -6.89
N ASP A 120 7.93 -16.67 -8.01
CA ASP A 120 8.63 -15.72 -8.86
C ASP A 120 8.10 -14.28 -8.69
N ALA A 121 7.39 -14.01 -7.58
CA ALA A 121 6.75 -12.73 -7.31
C ALA A 121 7.75 -11.62 -6.92
N TYR A 122 7.32 -10.38 -7.08
CA TYR A 122 7.92 -9.21 -6.44
C TYR A 122 7.56 -9.23 -4.95
N ILE A 123 8.55 -9.08 -4.06
CA ILE A 123 8.35 -9.15 -2.60
C ILE A 123 8.40 -7.76 -2.01
N LEU A 124 7.29 -7.35 -1.40
CA LEU A 124 7.08 -6.03 -0.83
C LEU A 124 6.89 -6.12 0.70
N ALA A 125 7.73 -5.43 1.46
CA ALA A 125 7.48 -5.20 2.88
C ALA A 125 6.44 -4.10 3.04
N GLU A 126 5.47 -4.29 3.91
CA GLU A 126 4.34 -3.39 4.09
C GLU A 126 4.38 -2.73 5.46
N VAL A 127 4.61 -1.42 5.48
CA VAL A 127 4.58 -0.57 6.66
C VAL A 127 3.26 0.20 6.66
N TRP A 128 2.25 -0.33 7.33
CA TRP A 128 1.04 0.43 7.63
C TRP A 128 1.29 1.44 8.74
N THR A 129 0.63 2.57 8.66
CA THR A 129 0.73 3.64 9.66
C THR A 129 2.18 4.10 9.88
N SER A 130 2.75 4.73 8.86
CA SER A 130 4.14 5.19 8.89
C SER A 130 4.32 6.43 9.80
N ASP A 131 3.94 7.62 9.37
CA ASP A 131 4.18 8.85 10.14
C ASP A 131 2.90 9.56 10.58
N PHE A 132 2.14 10.13 9.65
CA PHE A 132 0.94 10.91 9.96
C PHE A 132 -0.14 10.08 10.67
N GLU A 133 -0.40 8.86 10.16
CA GLU A 133 -1.37 7.98 10.80
C GLU A 133 -0.91 7.58 12.21
N LYS A 134 0.37 7.29 12.40
CA LYS A 134 0.92 6.97 13.70
C LYS A 134 0.75 8.14 14.68
N ALA A 135 0.94 9.38 14.21
CA ALA A 135 0.74 10.56 15.02
C ALA A 135 -0.72 10.73 15.41
N TYR A 136 -1.65 10.68 14.45
CA TYR A 136 -3.05 10.86 14.82
C TYR A 136 -3.66 9.67 15.57
N PHE A 137 -3.09 8.47 15.49
CA PHE A 137 -3.50 7.37 16.38
C PHE A 137 -3.12 7.65 17.83
N SER A 138 -2.07 8.42 18.10
CA SER A 138 -1.73 8.81 19.48
C SER A 138 -2.59 9.95 20.03
N ARG A 139 -3.05 10.87 19.15
CA ARG A 139 -3.74 12.11 19.54
C ARG A 139 -5.23 12.15 19.18
N GLY A 140 -5.67 11.26 18.25
CA GLY A 140 -6.92 11.43 17.52
C GLY A 140 -6.75 12.35 16.32
N LEU A 141 -7.44 12.04 15.21
CA LEU A 141 -7.28 12.76 13.94
C LEU A 141 -7.60 14.25 14.07
N GLU A 142 -8.75 14.59 14.71
CA GLU A 142 -9.20 15.97 14.87
C GLU A 142 -8.22 16.77 15.74
N PHE A 143 -7.77 16.18 16.86
CA PHE A 143 -6.83 16.84 17.75
C PHE A 143 -5.46 17.02 17.13
N PHE A 144 -4.93 16.02 16.42
CA PHE A 144 -3.64 16.16 15.77
C PHE A 144 -3.65 17.20 14.64
N LEU A 145 -4.72 17.29 13.86
CA LEU A 145 -4.89 18.36 12.88
C LEU A 145 -4.97 19.75 13.54
N ALA A 146 -5.59 19.85 14.72
CA ALA A 146 -5.59 21.07 15.50
C ALA A 146 -4.20 21.39 16.07
N ASP A 147 -3.45 20.40 16.59
CA ASP A 147 -2.07 20.56 17.04
C ASP A 147 -1.15 21.05 15.91
N MET A 148 -1.28 20.52 14.70
CA MET A 148 -0.51 20.97 13.54
C MET A 148 -0.74 22.48 13.24
N ALA A 149 -1.88 23.02 13.61
CA ALA A 149 -2.22 24.43 13.38
C ALA A 149 -1.91 25.33 14.57
N ALA A 150 -2.15 24.87 15.80
CA ALA A 150 -2.06 25.68 17.01
C ALA A 150 -0.77 25.45 17.80
N GLU A 151 -0.22 24.24 17.76
CA GLU A 151 0.98 23.80 18.48
C GLU A 151 1.99 23.16 17.53
N PRO A 152 2.47 23.88 16.50
CA PRO A 152 3.29 23.31 15.43
C PRO A 152 4.62 22.72 15.92
N GLU A 153 5.19 23.24 16.99
CA GLU A 153 6.44 22.73 17.59
C GLU A 153 6.23 21.32 18.14
N PHE A 154 5.15 21.10 18.88
CA PHE A 154 4.80 19.76 19.38
C PHE A 154 4.49 18.78 18.23
N ALA A 155 3.72 19.20 17.24
CA ALA A 155 3.38 18.36 16.09
C ALA A 155 4.64 17.88 15.35
N ILE A 156 5.63 18.79 15.17
CA ILE A 156 6.93 18.45 14.57
C ILE A 156 7.72 17.49 15.48
N GLU A 157 7.79 17.76 16.79
CA GLU A 157 8.49 16.90 17.75
C GLU A 157 7.94 15.47 17.74
N LEU A 158 6.61 15.31 17.73
CA LEU A 158 5.95 14.01 17.65
C LEU A 158 6.25 13.29 16.33
N LEU A 159 6.19 13.99 15.19
CA LEU A 159 6.51 13.44 13.89
C LEU A 159 8.00 13.05 13.76
N ASP A 160 8.90 13.85 14.30
CA ASP A 160 10.34 13.54 14.35
C ASP A 160 10.61 12.31 15.20
N PHE A 161 9.97 12.19 16.38
CA PHE A 161 10.06 11.00 17.22
C PHE A 161 9.62 9.74 16.47
N ILE A 162 8.48 9.80 15.77
CA ILE A 162 7.96 8.70 14.95
C ILE A 162 8.94 8.34 13.84
N THR A 163 9.41 9.34 13.09
CA THR A 163 10.37 9.16 12.00
C THR A 163 11.67 8.49 12.47
N GLU A 164 12.24 8.93 13.59
CA GLU A 164 13.46 8.31 14.15
C GLU A 164 13.23 6.84 14.50
N LYS A 165 12.08 6.53 15.09
CA LYS A 165 11.74 5.15 15.44
C LYS A 165 11.53 4.30 14.18
N ASN A 166 10.82 4.80 13.18
CA ASN A 166 10.66 4.15 11.87
C ASN A 166 12.02 3.87 11.22
N LEU A 167 12.87 4.87 11.13
CA LEU A 167 14.21 4.73 10.56
C LEU A 167 15.06 3.69 11.29
N SER A 168 14.91 3.56 12.62
CA SER A 168 15.65 2.56 13.39
C SER A 168 15.31 1.13 12.98
N LEU A 169 14.03 0.86 12.66
CA LEU A 169 13.54 -0.45 12.23
C LEU A 169 13.76 -0.68 10.74
N LEU A 170 13.49 0.32 9.90
CA LEU A 170 13.73 0.25 8.47
C LEU A 170 15.20 -0.08 8.15
N LYS A 171 16.16 0.47 8.92
CA LYS A 171 17.60 0.13 8.78
C LYS A 171 17.89 -1.37 8.90
N GLU A 172 17.10 -2.10 9.65
CA GLU A 172 17.26 -3.56 9.77
C GLU A 172 16.47 -4.30 8.68
N ILE A 173 15.25 -3.85 8.39
CA ILE A 173 14.35 -4.44 7.38
C ILE A 173 14.99 -4.43 6.00
N VAL A 174 15.55 -3.30 5.57
CA VAL A 174 16.12 -3.13 4.23
C VAL A 174 17.38 -3.98 3.99
N LYS A 175 17.98 -4.54 5.04
CA LYS A 175 19.12 -5.46 4.93
C LYS A 175 18.71 -6.90 4.55
N THR A 176 17.40 -7.20 4.56
CA THR A 176 16.90 -8.56 4.33
C THR A 176 17.10 -8.96 2.86
N PRO A 177 17.93 -9.99 2.57
CA PRO A 177 18.19 -10.39 1.20
C PRO A 177 16.93 -10.92 0.52
N GLY A 178 16.68 -10.47 -0.70
CA GLY A 178 15.52 -10.92 -1.49
C GLY A 178 14.29 -10.02 -1.38
N LEU A 179 14.30 -9.00 -0.55
CA LEU A 179 13.27 -7.95 -0.57
C LEU A 179 13.44 -7.10 -1.85
N ASP A 180 12.34 -6.62 -2.43
CA ASP A 180 12.36 -5.77 -3.63
C ASP A 180 12.00 -4.31 -3.33
N GLY A 181 11.09 -4.09 -2.39
CA GLY A 181 10.63 -2.75 -2.06
C GLY A 181 9.97 -2.68 -0.68
N VAL A 182 9.66 -1.46 -0.29
CA VAL A 182 8.92 -1.15 0.94
C VAL A 182 7.74 -0.24 0.62
N LEU A 183 6.55 -0.63 1.05
CA LEU A 183 5.34 0.19 1.03
C LEU A 183 5.23 0.95 2.34
N LEU A 184 5.13 2.27 2.26
CA LEU A 184 4.87 3.16 3.38
C LEU A 184 3.43 3.67 3.31
N GLY A 185 2.62 3.34 4.30
CA GLY A 185 1.21 3.71 4.38
C GLY A 185 0.99 4.97 5.20
N ASN A 186 0.32 5.95 4.58
CA ASN A 186 -0.10 7.19 5.22
C ASN A 186 -1.32 7.77 4.50
N ASP A 187 -2.43 7.94 5.20
CA ASP A 187 -3.64 8.53 4.62
C ASP A 187 -3.67 10.06 4.79
N TRP A 188 -3.06 10.78 3.84
CA TRP A 188 -3.02 12.25 3.85
C TRP A 188 -4.23 12.92 3.21
N GLY A 189 -5.01 12.16 2.43
CA GLY A 189 -6.13 12.67 1.64
C GLY A 189 -7.50 12.35 2.22
N SER A 190 -8.46 13.20 1.88
CA SER A 190 -9.89 12.93 2.00
C SER A 190 -10.48 12.68 0.62
N GLN A 191 -11.80 12.44 0.54
CA GLN A 191 -12.50 12.29 -0.76
C GLN A 191 -12.39 13.54 -1.67
N ARG A 192 -11.98 14.68 -1.15
CA ARG A 192 -12.03 15.96 -1.88
C ARG A 192 -10.72 16.71 -1.95
N ASP A 193 -9.84 16.54 -0.97
CA ASP A 193 -8.58 17.28 -0.85
C ASP A 193 -7.69 16.64 0.23
N LEU A 194 -6.47 17.17 0.39
CA LEU A 194 -5.62 16.85 1.54
C LEU A 194 -6.32 17.17 2.86
N LEU A 195 -6.03 16.41 3.90
CA LEU A 195 -6.50 16.66 5.27
C LEU A 195 -5.87 17.90 5.90
N MET A 196 -4.71 18.32 5.41
CA MET A 196 -3.99 19.53 5.80
C MET A 196 -3.60 20.37 4.57
N SER A 197 -3.14 21.60 4.78
CA SER A 197 -2.64 22.41 3.67
C SER A 197 -1.39 21.78 3.02
N PRO A 198 -1.15 21.97 1.71
CA PRO A 198 0.08 21.53 1.08
C PRO A 198 1.35 22.13 1.74
N THR A 199 1.26 23.34 2.29
CA THR A 199 2.36 23.97 3.03
C THR A 199 2.63 23.23 4.34
N THR A 200 1.60 22.90 5.11
CA THR A 200 1.72 22.11 6.33
C THR A 200 2.32 20.75 6.04
N TRP A 201 1.83 20.04 5.02
CA TRP A 201 2.37 18.76 4.59
C TRP A 201 3.88 18.86 4.23
N ARG A 202 4.27 19.88 3.45
CA ARG A 202 5.68 20.10 3.07
C ARG A 202 6.57 20.44 4.24
N THR A 203 6.05 21.15 5.23
CA THR A 203 6.83 21.60 6.39
C THR A 203 6.98 20.48 7.44
N MET A 204 5.91 19.71 7.69
CA MET A 204 5.86 18.80 8.83
C MET A 204 6.08 17.33 8.43
N LEU A 205 5.50 16.87 7.31
CA LEU A 205 5.50 15.45 6.92
C LEU A 205 6.61 15.12 5.90
N LYS A 206 6.76 15.94 4.88
CA LYS A 206 7.75 15.71 3.81
C LYS A 206 9.18 15.46 4.31
N PRO A 207 9.70 16.14 5.35
CA PRO A 207 11.08 15.92 5.81
C PRO A 207 11.30 14.50 6.34
N GLY A 208 10.37 13.96 7.12
CA GLY A 208 10.40 12.59 7.64
C GLY A 208 10.30 11.57 6.52
N ALA A 209 9.27 11.67 5.70
CA ALA A 209 9.05 10.81 4.54
C ALA A 209 10.27 10.77 3.60
N LYS A 210 10.89 11.92 3.32
CA LYS A 210 12.11 11.97 2.49
C LYS A 210 13.25 11.15 3.07
N ARG A 211 13.46 11.17 4.38
CA ARG A 211 14.51 10.41 5.05
C ARG A 211 14.25 8.90 4.97
N GLU A 212 12.99 8.47 5.11
CA GLU A 212 12.58 7.07 4.93
C GLU A 212 12.81 6.62 3.48
N TYR A 213 12.42 7.41 2.48
CA TYR A 213 12.64 7.12 1.07
C TYR A 213 14.14 7.02 0.73
N ASP A 214 14.96 7.95 1.22
CA ASP A 214 16.39 7.92 1.01
C ASP A 214 17.06 6.67 1.60
N LEU A 215 16.59 6.22 2.76
CA LEU A 215 17.08 4.99 3.39
C LEU A 215 16.73 3.76 2.56
N ILE A 216 15.50 3.65 2.07
CA ILE A 216 15.03 2.53 1.24
C ILE A 216 15.80 2.49 -0.08
N HIS A 217 15.90 3.63 -0.78
CA HIS A 217 16.69 3.74 -2.02
C HIS A 217 18.18 3.48 -1.80
N GLY A 218 18.73 3.94 -0.68
CA GLY A 218 20.13 3.68 -0.32
C GLY A 218 20.46 2.19 -0.16
N ALA A 219 19.46 1.36 0.08
CA ALA A 219 19.56 -0.10 0.11
C ALA A 219 19.31 -0.76 -1.26
N GLY A 220 19.00 0.00 -2.31
CA GLY A 220 18.67 -0.49 -3.64
C GLY A 220 17.25 -1.07 -3.76
N LEU A 221 16.35 -0.66 -2.87
CA LEU A 221 14.94 -1.08 -2.83
C LEU A 221 14.03 0.02 -3.37
N ASP A 222 12.86 -0.39 -3.87
CA ASP A 222 11.86 0.54 -4.39
C ASP A 222 10.96 1.10 -3.28
N VAL A 223 10.58 2.38 -3.42
CA VAL A 223 9.66 3.07 -2.53
C VAL A 223 8.25 3.02 -3.09
N TRP A 224 7.36 2.36 -2.37
CA TRP A 224 5.94 2.32 -2.66
C TRP A 224 5.20 3.18 -1.65
N VAL A 225 4.24 3.97 -2.12
CA VAL A 225 3.51 4.92 -1.29
C VAL A 225 2.03 4.58 -1.32
N HIS A 226 1.44 4.41 -0.14
CA HIS A 226 -0.01 4.31 0.02
C HIS A 226 -0.55 5.58 0.67
N SER A 227 -1.54 6.18 0.03
CA SER A 227 -2.35 7.25 0.63
C SER A 227 -3.72 7.29 -0.01
N CYS A 228 -4.76 7.02 0.77
CA CYS A 228 -6.14 7.20 0.33
C CYS A 228 -6.45 8.67 0.06
N GLY A 229 -7.51 8.90 -0.74
CA GLY A 229 -8.06 10.22 -1.00
C GLY A 229 -7.33 11.04 -2.08
N ASP A 230 -7.72 12.30 -2.17
CA ASP A 230 -7.13 13.25 -3.14
C ASP A 230 -5.84 13.87 -2.61
N ILE A 231 -4.72 13.40 -3.14
CA ILE A 231 -3.38 13.88 -2.79
C ILE A 231 -2.67 14.59 -3.97
N ARG A 232 -3.40 14.97 -5.03
CA ARG A 232 -2.83 15.57 -6.24
C ARG A 232 -1.90 16.74 -5.96
N LYS A 233 -2.17 17.55 -4.93
CA LYS A 233 -1.39 18.75 -4.57
C LYS A 233 0.05 18.45 -4.10
N VAL A 234 0.34 17.20 -3.70
CA VAL A 234 1.65 16.77 -3.23
C VAL A 234 2.31 15.72 -4.13
N LEU A 235 1.67 15.29 -5.21
CA LEU A 235 2.27 14.37 -6.18
C LEU A 235 3.59 14.88 -6.77
N PRO A 236 3.74 16.18 -7.12
CA PRO A 236 5.04 16.69 -7.57
C PRO A 236 6.15 16.50 -6.53
N ASP A 237 5.79 16.61 -5.24
CA ASP A 237 6.73 16.41 -4.14
C ASP A 237 7.11 14.93 -4.01
N LEU A 238 6.14 14.00 -4.11
CA LEU A 238 6.37 12.54 -4.09
C LEU A 238 7.30 12.12 -5.23
N CYS A 239 7.04 12.58 -6.45
CA CYS A 239 7.93 12.36 -7.58
C CYS A 239 9.35 12.89 -7.30
N GLY A 240 9.44 14.11 -6.77
CA GLY A 240 10.72 14.75 -6.43
C GLY A 240 11.49 14.05 -5.29
N MET A 241 10.79 13.34 -4.42
CA MET A 241 11.40 12.51 -3.36
C MET A 241 11.82 11.12 -3.84
N GLY A 242 11.33 10.68 -5.00
CA GLY A 242 11.66 9.38 -5.59
C GLY A 242 10.64 8.27 -5.30
N ALA A 243 9.38 8.58 -5.02
CA ALA A 243 8.35 7.55 -4.98
C ALA A 243 8.29 6.80 -6.33
N ASN A 244 8.29 5.47 -6.30
CA ASN A 244 8.24 4.62 -7.50
C ASN A 244 6.79 4.25 -7.85
N VAL A 245 5.98 3.91 -6.84
CA VAL A 245 4.61 3.45 -7.02
C VAL A 245 3.67 4.21 -6.09
N LEU A 246 2.51 4.60 -6.61
CA LEU A 246 1.41 5.20 -5.87
C LEU A 246 0.21 4.25 -5.78
N ASN A 247 -0.27 4.01 -4.57
CA ASN A 247 -1.46 3.24 -4.20
C ASN A 247 -2.30 3.99 -3.15
N PRO A 248 -3.61 3.85 -3.12
CA PRO A 248 -4.44 3.43 -4.24
C PRO A 248 -4.71 4.59 -5.17
N VAL A 249 -5.02 4.31 -6.41
CA VAL A 249 -5.49 5.36 -7.33
C VAL A 249 -7.00 5.26 -7.38
N GLN A 250 -7.67 6.04 -6.54
CA GLN A 250 -9.12 5.99 -6.37
C GLN A 250 -9.82 6.88 -7.40
N PRO A 251 -10.57 6.31 -8.37
CA PRO A 251 -11.23 7.11 -9.42
C PRO A 251 -12.32 8.04 -8.88
N GLU A 252 -12.80 7.82 -7.66
CA GLU A 252 -13.77 8.68 -6.98
C GLU A 252 -13.13 9.95 -6.38
N CYS A 253 -11.82 9.94 -6.15
CA CYS A 253 -11.09 11.04 -5.54
C CYS A 253 -10.27 11.82 -6.57
N MET A 254 -9.66 11.12 -7.51
CA MET A 254 -8.74 11.68 -8.49
C MET A 254 -9.06 11.13 -9.89
N ASP A 255 -9.06 11.99 -10.91
CA ASP A 255 -9.15 11.53 -12.29
C ASP A 255 -7.88 10.75 -12.66
N ILE A 256 -8.02 9.43 -12.77
CA ILE A 256 -6.89 8.53 -13.03
C ILE A 256 -6.24 8.77 -14.40
N TYR A 257 -7.02 9.23 -15.38
CA TYR A 257 -6.51 9.52 -16.72
C TYR A 257 -5.68 10.82 -16.73
N GLU A 258 -6.10 11.83 -15.94
CA GLU A 258 -5.27 13.01 -15.70
C GLU A 258 -3.97 12.65 -14.98
N LEU A 259 -4.04 11.78 -13.95
CA LEU A 259 -2.84 11.31 -13.27
C LEU A 259 -1.88 10.61 -14.23
N LYS A 260 -2.39 9.73 -15.09
CA LYS A 260 -1.57 9.03 -16.08
C LYS A 260 -0.92 10.01 -17.07
N ARG A 261 -1.66 10.99 -17.55
CA ARG A 261 -1.14 12.02 -18.46
C ARG A 261 -0.03 12.86 -17.82
N ASP A 262 -0.21 13.27 -16.56
CA ASP A 262 0.63 14.27 -15.92
C ASP A 262 1.84 13.67 -15.17
N TYR A 263 1.73 12.41 -14.74
CA TYR A 263 2.74 11.73 -13.92
C TYR A 263 3.10 10.32 -14.39
N GLY A 264 2.50 9.82 -15.47
CA GLY A 264 2.68 8.45 -15.94
C GLY A 264 4.08 8.14 -16.48
N ASP A 265 4.95 9.12 -16.59
CA ASP A 265 6.37 9.00 -16.89
C ASP A 265 7.28 8.99 -15.64
N LYS A 266 6.70 9.14 -14.44
CA LYS A 266 7.41 9.29 -13.16
C LYS A 266 6.93 8.34 -12.08
N LEU A 267 5.64 7.99 -12.10
CA LEU A 267 5.00 7.13 -11.12
C LEU A 267 4.34 5.94 -11.79
N THR A 268 4.51 4.78 -11.19
CA THR A 268 3.67 3.63 -11.47
C THR A 268 2.42 3.71 -10.63
N PHE A 269 1.26 3.56 -11.27
CA PHE A 269 -0.03 3.60 -10.60
C PHE A 269 -0.52 2.19 -10.30
N TRP A 270 -0.95 1.98 -9.07
CA TRP A 270 -1.50 0.72 -8.59
C TRP A 270 -2.90 0.95 -8.04
N GLY A 271 -3.92 0.39 -8.70
CA GLY A 271 -5.33 0.60 -8.35
C GLY A 271 -6.19 0.89 -9.56
N GLY A 272 -7.13 1.81 -9.42
CA GLY A 272 -7.93 2.37 -10.52
C GLY A 272 -9.28 1.70 -10.74
N ILE A 273 -9.51 0.44 -10.29
CA ILE A 273 -10.83 -0.20 -10.41
C ILE A 273 -11.70 0.19 -9.22
N SER A 274 -12.87 0.77 -9.49
CA SER A 274 -13.74 1.37 -8.50
C SER A 274 -14.25 0.39 -7.45
N THR A 275 -13.90 0.65 -6.17
CA THR A 275 -14.43 -0.06 -4.99
C THR A 275 -15.63 0.62 -4.36
N GLN A 276 -16.01 1.81 -4.82
CA GLN A 276 -17.16 2.56 -4.30
C GLN A 276 -18.38 2.51 -5.23
N ARG A 277 -18.23 2.02 -6.47
CA ARG A 277 -19.30 1.97 -7.47
C ARG A 277 -19.36 0.63 -8.19
N THR A 278 -18.39 0.36 -9.06
CA THR A 278 -18.48 -0.76 -10.02
C THR A 278 -18.35 -2.10 -9.32
N LEU A 279 -17.37 -2.28 -8.45
CA LEU A 279 -17.20 -3.57 -7.76
C LEU A 279 -18.39 -3.93 -6.86
N PRO A 280 -18.90 -3.05 -5.97
CA PRO A 280 -20.02 -3.42 -5.10
C PRO A 280 -21.39 -3.40 -5.79
N TYR A 281 -21.61 -2.53 -6.79
CA TYR A 281 -22.97 -2.26 -7.31
C TYR A 281 -23.14 -2.54 -8.80
N GLY A 282 -22.06 -2.73 -9.54
CA GLY A 282 -22.12 -3.05 -10.97
C GLY A 282 -22.44 -4.51 -11.25
N THR A 283 -22.77 -4.80 -12.48
CA THR A 283 -22.85 -6.16 -13.01
C THR A 283 -21.45 -6.69 -13.34
N THR A 284 -21.30 -8.01 -13.45
CA THR A 284 -20.03 -8.64 -13.86
C THR A 284 -19.53 -8.10 -15.19
N GLU A 285 -20.43 -7.76 -16.12
CA GLU A 285 -20.08 -7.19 -17.43
C GLU A 285 -19.53 -5.76 -17.30
N GLU A 286 -20.07 -4.96 -16.39
CA GLU A 286 -19.55 -3.62 -16.08
C GLU A 286 -18.20 -3.69 -15.41
N VAL A 287 -17.96 -4.65 -14.53
CA VAL A 287 -16.64 -4.89 -13.92
C VAL A 287 -15.62 -5.26 -15.00
N ARG A 288 -15.94 -6.20 -15.91
CA ARG A 288 -15.05 -6.56 -17.02
C ARG A 288 -14.70 -5.35 -17.87
N ARG A 289 -15.72 -4.64 -18.32
CA ARG A 289 -15.56 -3.46 -19.17
C ARG A 289 -14.70 -2.37 -18.51
N GLU A 290 -14.93 -2.07 -17.21
CA GLU A 290 -14.11 -1.10 -16.50
C GLU A 290 -12.66 -1.59 -16.38
N THR A 291 -12.45 -2.85 -16.02
CA THR A 291 -11.11 -3.44 -15.94
C THR A 291 -10.37 -3.31 -17.27
N GLU A 292 -10.99 -3.65 -18.38
CA GLU A 292 -10.42 -3.52 -19.73
C GLU A 292 -10.10 -2.06 -20.09
N GLN A 293 -11.05 -1.14 -19.88
CA GLN A 293 -10.91 0.27 -20.23
C GLN A 293 -9.83 0.97 -19.39
N VAL A 294 -9.85 0.75 -18.09
CA VAL A 294 -8.84 1.31 -17.18
C VAL A 294 -7.47 0.77 -17.51
N THR A 295 -7.35 -0.56 -17.71
CA THR A 295 -6.08 -1.18 -18.07
C THR A 295 -5.54 -0.65 -19.40
N ALA A 296 -6.36 -0.56 -20.43
CA ALA A 296 -5.94 -0.05 -21.74
C ALA A 296 -5.37 1.37 -21.65
N ALA A 297 -5.98 2.24 -20.85
CA ALA A 297 -5.52 3.61 -20.69
C ALA A 297 -4.32 3.75 -19.75
N MET A 298 -4.36 3.05 -18.62
CA MET A 298 -3.33 3.21 -17.58
C MET A 298 -2.04 2.46 -17.89
N ALA A 299 -2.10 1.36 -18.64
CA ALA A 299 -0.93 0.56 -19.00
C ALA A 299 -0.19 1.08 -20.24
N GLU A 300 -0.72 2.09 -20.93
CA GLU A 300 -0.03 2.70 -22.07
C GLU A 300 1.35 3.20 -21.63
N ASN A 301 2.39 2.76 -22.33
CA ASN A 301 3.81 3.04 -22.01
C ASN A 301 4.25 2.55 -20.62
N GLY A 302 3.69 1.44 -20.11
CA GLY A 302 4.03 0.89 -18.78
C GLY A 302 3.44 1.69 -17.61
N GLY A 303 4.05 1.57 -16.43
CA GLY A 303 3.66 2.39 -15.26
C GLY A 303 2.29 2.05 -14.68
N TYR A 304 1.84 0.79 -14.76
CA TYR A 304 0.55 0.39 -14.21
C TYR A 304 0.53 -1.04 -13.63
N ILE A 305 -0.19 -1.21 -12.53
CA ILE A 305 -0.50 -2.48 -11.88
C ILE A 305 -2.01 -2.55 -11.68
N ILE A 306 -2.65 -3.55 -12.31
CA ILE A 306 -4.11 -3.73 -12.23
C ILE A 306 -4.51 -4.10 -10.81
N ALA A 307 -5.36 -3.31 -10.19
CA ALA A 307 -5.89 -3.61 -8.86
C ALA A 307 -7.23 -2.88 -8.63
N ALA A 308 -7.99 -3.38 -7.66
CA ALA A 308 -9.03 -2.59 -7.03
C ALA A 308 -8.44 -1.34 -6.35
N ALA A 309 -9.18 -0.24 -6.35
CA ALA A 309 -8.73 1.05 -5.80
C ALA A 309 -8.65 1.06 -4.25
N GLN A 310 -8.96 -0.04 -3.61
CA GLN A 310 -8.79 -0.32 -2.17
C GLN A 310 -8.97 -1.83 -1.94
N GLY A 311 -8.68 -2.31 -0.72
CA GLY A 311 -8.99 -3.69 -0.34
C GLY A 311 -10.46 -4.04 -0.59
N ILE A 312 -10.70 -5.15 -1.27
CA ILE A 312 -12.05 -5.62 -1.62
C ILE A 312 -12.78 -6.03 -0.34
N GLN A 313 -13.88 -5.36 -0.04
CA GLN A 313 -14.69 -5.56 1.16
C GLN A 313 -15.79 -6.62 0.95
N SER A 314 -16.45 -7.00 2.05
CA SER A 314 -17.48 -8.05 2.05
C SER A 314 -18.80 -7.66 1.35
N ASP A 315 -19.01 -6.38 1.03
CA ASP A 315 -20.15 -5.88 0.27
C ASP A 315 -20.04 -6.15 -1.25
N VAL A 316 -18.84 -6.43 -1.75
CA VAL A 316 -18.63 -6.77 -3.17
C VAL A 316 -19.17 -8.17 -3.47
N PRO A 317 -20.06 -8.35 -4.47
CA PRO A 317 -20.51 -9.68 -4.88
C PRO A 317 -19.36 -10.60 -5.30
N PHE A 318 -19.44 -11.88 -4.93
CA PHE A 318 -18.40 -12.87 -5.27
C PHE A 318 -18.14 -12.94 -6.77
N GLU A 319 -19.20 -12.87 -7.57
CA GLU A 319 -19.13 -12.92 -9.05
C GLU A 319 -18.38 -11.70 -9.62
N ASN A 320 -18.48 -10.55 -8.97
CA ASN A 320 -17.76 -9.34 -9.36
C ASN A 320 -16.26 -9.44 -9.03
N ILE A 321 -15.93 -10.06 -7.88
CA ILE A 321 -14.53 -10.37 -7.56
C ILE A 321 -13.95 -11.32 -8.62
N CYS A 322 -14.68 -12.38 -8.96
CA CYS A 322 -14.26 -13.31 -10.00
C CYS A 322 -14.13 -12.64 -11.37
N ALA A 323 -15.08 -11.75 -11.73
CA ALA A 323 -15.01 -11.01 -12.99
C ALA A 323 -13.75 -10.12 -13.07
N LEU A 324 -13.40 -9.43 -11.99
CA LEU A 324 -12.15 -8.65 -11.92
C LEU A 324 -10.92 -9.54 -12.10
N VAL A 325 -10.83 -10.64 -11.31
CA VAL A 325 -9.68 -11.54 -11.31
C VAL A 325 -9.50 -12.22 -12.67
N ASP A 326 -10.58 -12.76 -13.22
CA ASP A 326 -10.55 -13.47 -14.50
C ASP A 326 -10.14 -12.51 -15.64
N THR A 327 -10.78 -11.33 -15.73
CA THR A 327 -10.47 -10.34 -16.77
C THR A 327 -9.04 -9.82 -16.67
N ALA A 328 -8.58 -9.43 -15.48
CA ALA A 328 -7.23 -8.92 -15.30
C ALA A 328 -6.15 -10.00 -15.59
N ASN A 329 -6.47 -11.28 -15.40
CA ASN A 329 -5.58 -12.37 -15.76
C ASN A 329 -5.54 -12.67 -17.26
N GLU A 330 -6.49 -12.21 -18.04
CA GLU A 330 -6.51 -12.33 -19.51
C GLU A 330 -5.73 -11.19 -20.20
N LEU A 331 -5.57 -10.03 -19.54
CA LEU A 331 -4.85 -8.84 -20.03
C LEU A 331 -3.35 -8.92 -19.71
#